data_6bffd461d23b664dfe4f22d7038fd855
#
_entry.id   6bffd461d23b664dfe4f22d7038fd855
#
_cell.length_a   1.000
_cell.length_b   1.000
_cell.length_c   1.000
_cell.angle_alpha   90.00
_cell.angle_beta   90.00
_cell.angle_gamma   90.00
#
_symmetry.space_group_name_H-M   'P 1'
#
loop_
_entity.id
_entity.type
_entity.pdbx_description
1 polymer ?
#
loop_
_entity_poly.entity_id
_entity_poly.type
_entity_poly.pdbx_seq_one_letter_code
_entity_poly.pdbx_strand_id
1 'polypeptide(L)'
;MARKKGLVKRIIFGIIGVIILFILVVIVNLIIVGKYASIITKGLPIENNGEHHYALLVIDIQEATTGDVSMYPFFKKNSEALIKSINQITDSFRIQNIPVVYVRSEITNPLVNLINSSYAKGHPGAKFDKRLKTASGIEVVKKSKDSFRNTTLDSILISNKVNELYIVGLDAAECVNATVEAAQNRNYRVNIIEEAILSKSKEKKDSMIVNFRNRGVRITNIDSLNITK
;
A
#
# COMPACT_ATOMS: atom_id res chain seq x y z
N MET A 1 57.14 14.22 18.30
CA MET A 1 55.71 14.38 18.67
C MET A 1 54.85 14.94 17.53
N ALA A 2 55.29 15.91 16.72
CA ALA A 2 54.54 16.54 15.62
C ALA A 2 54.10 15.56 14.50
N ARG A 3 54.98 14.61 14.09
CA ARG A 3 54.70 13.64 13.02
C ARG A 3 53.53 12.69 13.32
N LYS A 4 53.35 12.29 14.58
CA LYS A 4 52.18 11.45 15.02
C LYS A 4 50.86 12.24 14.98
N LYS A 5 50.86 13.56 15.33
CA LYS A 5 49.69 14.41 15.26
C LYS A 5 49.18 14.61 13.82
N GLY A 6 50.09 14.71 12.84
CA GLY A 6 49.74 14.81 11.41
C GLY A 6 49.12 13.53 10.85
N LEU A 7 49.60 12.34 11.26
CA LEU A 7 49.04 11.05 10.85
C LEU A 7 47.62 10.88 11.41
N VAL A 8 47.42 11.17 12.68
CA VAL A 8 46.10 11.07 13.32
C VAL A 8 45.08 11.97 12.63
N LYS A 9 45.42 13.25 12.32
CA LYS A 9 44.54 14.14 11.55
C LYS A 9 44.15 13.53 10.18
N ARG A 10 45.09 12.99 9.43
CA ARG A 10 44.82 12.36 8.09
C ARG A 10 43.87 11.16 8.22
N ILE A 11 44.06 10.32 9.26
CA ILE A 11 43.15 9.20 9.55
C ILE A 11 41.74 9.69 9.87
N ILE A 12 41.63 10.71 10.72
CA ILE A 12 40.32 11.29 11.08
C ILE A 12 39.62 11.84 9.82
N PHE A 13 40.32 12.63 8.99
CA PHE A 13 39.72 13.16 7.76
C PHE A 13 39.35 12.05 6.78
N GLY A 14 40.15 10.97 6.69
CA GLY A 14 39.80 9.79 5.90
C GLY A 14 38.51 9.10 6.39
N ILE A 15 38.36 8.91 7.71
CA ILE A 15 37.16 8.33 8.30
C ILE A 15 35.94 9.23 8.05
N ILE A 16 36.06 10.54 8.25
CA ILE A 16 35.00 11.49 7.97
C ILE A 16 34.58 11.42 6.49
N GLY A 17 35.54 11.36 5.57
CA GLY A 17 35.29 11.22 4.14
C GLY A 17 34.49 9.95 3.80
N VAL A 18 34.84 8.81 4.41
CA VAL A 18 34.11 7.54 4.24
C VAL A 18 32.68 7.63 4.77
N ILE A 19 32.49 8.25 5.94
CA ILE A 19 31.15 8.44 6.53
C ILE A 19 30.29 9.32 5.62
N ILE A 20 30.81 10.43 5.12
CA ILE A 20 30.09 11.33 4.21
C ILE A 20 29.72 10.59 2.93
N LEU A 21 30.64 9.83 2.35
CA LEU A 21 30.37 9.02 1.14
C LEU A 21 29.26 8.00 1.41
N PHE A 22 29.30 7.30 2.54
CA PHE A 22 28.27 6.34 2.93
C PHE A 22 26.89 7.01 3.05
N ILE A 23 26.81 8.16 3.73
CA ILE A 23 25.57 8.94 3.85
C ILE A 23 25.04 9.34 2.46
N LEU A 24 25.91 9.80 1.58
CA LEU A 24 25.55 10.15 0.20
C LEU A 24 24.97 8.94 -0.56
N VAL A 25 25.59 7.77 -0.45
CA VAL A 25 25.10 6.52 -1.06
C VAL A 25 23.71 6.17 -0.53
N VAL A 26 23.48 6.29 0.78
CA VAL A 26 22.18 6.04 1.39
C VAL A 26 21.13 7.02 0.86
N ILE A 27 21.43 8.31 0.81
CA ILE A 27 20.51 9.35 0.30
C ILE A 27 20.13 9.08 -1.16
N VAL A 28 21.13 8.83 -2.02
CA VAL A 28 20.88 8.53 -3.43
C VAL A 28 20.04 7.26 -3.58
N ASN A 29 20.33 6.21 -2.81
CA ASN A 29 19.51 4.98 -2.80
C ASN A 29 18.05 5.26 -2.41
N LEU A 30 17.82 6.05 -1.35
CA LEU A 30 16.47 6.41 -0.92
C LEU A 30 15.69 7.16 -2.00
N ILE A 31 16.35 8.10 -2.70
CA ILE A 31 15.74 8.85 -3.80
C ILE A 31 15.37 7.90 -4.95
N ILE A 32 16.26 7.01 -5.35
CA ILE A 32 16.02 6.05 -6.43
C ILE A 32 14.87 5.11 -6.06
N VAL A 33 14.92 4.52 -4.87
CA VAL A 33 13.88 3.60 -4.39
C VAL A 33 12.54 4.31 -4.27
N GLY A 34 12.51 5.53 -3.74
CA GLY A 34 11.30 6.33 -3.63
C GLY A 34 10.66 6.66 -4.99
N LYS A 35 11.47 7.09 -5.96
CA LYS A 35 11.01 7.31 -7.35
C LYS A 35 10.49 6.01 -7.96
N TYR A 36 11.23 4.92 -7.84
CA TYR A 36 10.82 3.61 -8.35
C TYR A 36 9.50 3.14 -7.72
N ALA A 37 9.36 3.25 -6.41
CA ALA A 37 8.16 2.83 -5.69
C ALA A 37 6.91 3.65 -6.06
N SER A 38 7.09 4.87 -6.61
CA SER A 38 6.00 5.77 -6.99
C SER A 38 5.60 5.67 -8.47
N ILE A 39 6.21 4.80 -9.27
CA ILE A 39 5.83 4.60 -10.67
C ILE A 39 4.51 3.85 -10.72
N ILE A 40 3.55 4.41 -11.45
CA ILE A 40 2.23 3.81 -11.72
C ILE A 40 2.29 3.03 -13.04
N THR A 41 1.82 1.80 -13.01
CA THR A 41 1.79 0.93 -14.20
C THR A 41 0.57 1.24 -15.09
N LYS A 42 0.75 1.07 -16.40
CA LYS A 42 -0.37 1.19 -17.34
C LYS A 42 -1.13 -0.12 -17.50
N GLY A 43 -0.40 -1.24 -17.60
CA GLY A 43 -0.96 -2.56 -17.87
C GLY A 43 -1.67 -2.67 -19.22
N LEU A 44 -2.31 -3.81 -19.46
CA LEU A 44 -3.20 -4.01 -20.61
C LEU A 44 -4.64 -3.66 -20.20
N PRO A 45 -5.37 -2.90 -21.01
CA PRO A 45 -6.77 -2.62 -20.74
C PRO A 45 -7.60 -3.91 -20.74
N ILE A 46 -8.51 -4.03 -19.80
CA ILE A 46 -9.50 -5.10 -19.78
C ILE A 46 -10.69 -4.75 -20.69
N GLU A 47 -11.35 -5.78 -21.24
CA GLU A 47 -12.60 -5.61 -21.99
C GLU A 47 -13.77 -5.50 -21.01
N ASN A 48 -14.66 -4.54 -21.26
CA ASN A 48 -15.91 -4.36 -20.52
C ASN A 48 -17.07 -4.85 -21.39
N ASN A 49 -17.53 -6.06 -21.15
CA ASN A 49 -18.60 -6.72 -21.91
C ASN A 49 -20.01 -6.54 -21.30
N GLY A 50 -20.20 -5.57 -20.44
CA GLY A 50 -21.51 -5.22 -19.85
C GLY A 50 -21.87 -5.97 -18.57
N GLU A 51 -21.31 -7.14 -18.31
CA GLU A 51 -21.47 -7.87 -17.05
C GLU A 51 -20.60 -7.26 -15.95
N HIS A 52 -21.03 -7.39 -14.69
CA HIS A 52 -20.30 -6.90 -13.53
C HIS A 52 -19.64 -8.07 -12.79
N HIS A 53 -18.32 -8.13 -12.83
CA HIS A 53 -17.50 -9.07 -12.07
C HIS A 53 -16.64 -8.33 -11.08
N TYR A 54 -16.93 -8.51 -9.81
CA TYR A 54 -16.34 -7.73 -8.72
C TYR A 54 -15.11 -8.41 -8.11
N ALA A 55 -14.23 -7.59 -7.52
CA ALA A 55 -13.28 -8.01 -6.49
C ALA A 55 -13.11 -6.92 -5.44
N LEU A 56 -12.78 -7.32 -4.22
CA LEU A 56 -12.39 -6.44 -3.13
C LEU A 56 -10.86 -6.45 -2.98
N LEU A 57 -10.23 -5.28 -2.99
CA LEU A 57 -8.82 -5.10 -2.66
C LEU A 57 -8.70 -4.46 -1.27
N VAL A 58 -8.05 -5.16 -0.34
CA VAL A 58 -7.74 -4.67 1.02
C VAL A 58 -6.25 -4.33 1.08
N ILE A 59 -5.92 -3.04 1.16
CA ILE A 59 -4.55 -2.54 0.96
C ILE A 59 -3.90 -2.13 2.28
N ASP A 60 -2.71 -2.69 2.58
CA ASP A 60 -1.76 -2.29 3.62
C ASP A 60 -2.33 -2.22 5.05
N ILE A 61 -3.27 -3.09 5.40
CA ILE A 61 -3.72 -3.29 6.78
C ILE A 61 -2.72 -4.22 7.47
N GLN A 62 -1.61 -3.64 7.93
CA GLN A 62 -0.45 -4.36 8.47
C GLN A 62 -0.13 -3.90 9.89
N GLU A 63 0.58 -4.73 10.65
CA GLU A 63 1.04 -4.39 12.00
C GLU A 63 1.86 -3.09 12.05
N ALA A 64 2.65 -2.78 10.99
CA ALA A 64 3.40 -1.53 10.88
C ALA A 64 2.54 -0.30 10.57
N THR A 65 1.31 -0.48 10.06
CA THR A 65 0.39 0.63 9.76
C THR A 65 -0.66 0.83 10.86
N THR A 66 -1.37 -0.25 11.20
CA THR A 66 -2.56 -0.20 12.06
C THR A 66 -2.37 -0.92 13.39
N GLY A 67 -1.40 -1.83 13.49
CA GLY A 67 -1.20 -2.70 14.64
C GLY A 67 -0.41 -2.09 15.79
N ASP A 68 -0.02 -2.94 16.72
CA ASP A 68 0.65 -2.53 17.96
C ASP A 68 2.01 -1.87 17.73
N VAL A 69 2.73 -2.29 16.68
CA VAL A 69 4.05 -1.75 16.31
C VAL A 69 3.99 -0.56 15.35
N SER A 70 2.80 -0.03 15.08
CA SER A 70 2.62 1.12 14.19
C SER A 70 3.30 2.38 14.72
N MET A 71 4.08 3.02 13.85
CA MET A 71 4.70 4.34 14.09
C MET A 71 3.80 5.50 13.61
N TYR A 72 2.57 5.22 13.17
CA TYR A 72 1.62 6.21 12.64
C TYR A 72 0.48 6.44 13.65
N PRO A 73 0.59 7.45 14.55
CA PRO A 73 -0.39 7.65 15.63
C PRO A 73 -1.83 7.81 15.15
N PHE A 74 -2.03 8.50 14.02
CA PHE A 74 -3.36 8.72 13.48
C PHE A 74 -3.98 7.42 12.97
N PHE A 75 -3.22 6.59 12.25
CA PHE A 75 -3.70 5.29 11.78
C PHE A 75 -3.99 4.36 12.96
N LYS A 76 -3.07 4.27 13.91
CA LYS A 76 -3.23 3.44 15.12
C LYS A 76 -4.49 3.82 15.89
N LYS A 77 -4.74 5.12 16.11
CA LYS A 77 -5.92 5.64 16.82
C LYS A 77 -7.24 5.27 16.13
N ASN A 78 -7.27 5.25 14.80
CA ASN A 78 -8.48 5.01 14.02
C ASN A 78 -8.58 3.58 13.47
N SER A 79 -7.61 2.72 13.79
CA SER A 79 -7.48 1.38 13.20
C SER A 79 -8.60 0.42 13.60
N GLU A 80 -9.15 0.54 14.81
CA GLU A 80 -10.19 -0.36 15.30
C GLU A 80 -11.47 -0.21 14.46
N ALA A 81 -11.94 1.02 14.29
CA ALA A 81 -13.12 1.31 13.47
C ALA A 81 -12.88 0.90 12.00
N LEU A 82 -11.70 1.24 11.45
CA LEU A 82 -11.32 0.87 10.09
C LEU A 82 -11.36 -0.65 9.88
N ILE A 83 -10.69 -1.42 10.73
CA ILE A 83 -10.60 -2.88 10.59
C ILE A 83 -11.95 -3.53 10.80
N LYS A 84 -12.78 -3.02 11.72
CA LYS A 84 -14.16 -3.47 11.89
C LYS A 84 -14.96 -3.30 10.60
N SER A 85 -14.92 -2.13 9.98
CA SER A 85 -15.56 -1.86 8.69
C SER A 85 -15.04 -2.78 7.59
N ILE A 86 -13.73 -2.93 7.45
CA ILE A 86 -13.12 -3.82 6.46
C ILE A 86 -13.57 -5.27 6.67
N ASN A 87 -13.55 -5.78 7.90
CA ASN A 87 -14.00 -7.15 8.20
C ASN A 87 -15.47 -7.35 7.85
N GLN A 88 -16.35 -6.40 8.12
CA GLN A 88 -17.77 -6.44 7.73
C GLN A 88 -17.92 -6.50 6.20
N ILE A 89 -17.19 -5.66 5.47
CA ILE A 89 -17.20 -5.64 4.01
C ILE A 89 -16.69 -6.97 3.46
N THR A 90 -15.55 -7.48 3.96
CA THR A 90 -14.98 -8.74 3.49
C THR A 90 -15.92 -9.93 3.74
N ASP A 91 -16.62 -9.96 4.86
CA ASP A 91 -17.63 -10.99 5.13
C ASP A 91 -18.78 -10.93 4.10
N SER A 92 -19.26 -9.73 3.72
CA SER A 92 -20.29 -9.55 2.68
C SER A 92 -19.84 -10.03 1.30
N PHE A 93 -18.59 -9.74 0.90
CA PHE A 93 -18.04 -10.20 -0.37
C PHE A 93 -17.87 -11.73 -0.40
N ARG A 94 -17.42 -12.33 0.69
CA ARG A 94 -17.25 -13.78 0.80
C ARG A 94 -18.57 -14.55 0.73
N ILE A 95 -19.61 -14.06 1.39
CA ILE A 95 -20.94 -14.69 1.35
C ILE A 95 -21.43 -14.81 -0.11
N GLN A 96 -21.05 -13.86 -0.96
CA GLN A 96 -21.41 -13.85 -2.39
C GLN A 96 -20.38 -14.53 -3.29
N ASN A 97 -19.36 -15.21 -2.71
CA ASN A 97 -18.26 -15.83 -3.44
C ASN A 97 -17.50 -14.86 -4.36
N ILE A 98 -17.39 -13.59 -3.96
CA ILE A 98 -16.62 -12.56 -4.67
C ILE A 98 -15.18 -12.59 -4.17
N PRO A 99 -14.17 -12.57 -5.06
CA PRO A 99 -12.76 -12.58 -4.69
C PRO A 99 -12.39 -11.43 -3.75
N VAL A 100 -11.70 -11.76 -2.64
CA VAL A 100 -11.09 -10.79 -1.73
C VAL A 100 -9.58 -10.94 -1.82
N VAL A 101 -8.89 -9.87 -2.22
CA VAL A 101 -7.44 -9.84 -2.35
C VAL A 101 -6.85 -8.94 -1.28
N TYR A 102 -6.03 -9.51 -0.43
CA TYR A 102 -5.29 -8.79 0.61
C TYR A 102 -3.91 -8.42 0.10
N VAL A 103 -3.63 -7.14 0.01
CA VAL A 103 -2.36 -6.60 -0.48
C VAL A 103 -1.56 -6.05 0.69
N ARG A 104 -0.32 -6.51 0.82
CA ARG A 104 0.61 -5.97 1.82
C ARG A 104 1.94 -5.55 1.21
N SER A 105 2.57 -4.59 1.84
CA SER A 105 3.88 -4.09 1.48
C SER A 105 4.99 -4.88 2.16
N GLU A 106 6.05 -5.21 1.40
CA GLU A 106 7.27 -5.82 1.93
C GLU A 106 8.49 -5.17 1.29
N ILE A 107 9.39 -4.62 2.11
CA ILE A 107 10.59 -3.92 1.64
C ILE A 107 11.79 -4.86 1.73
N THR A 108 12.49 -5.05 0.60
CA THR A 108 13.67 -5.91 0.51
C THR A 108 14.98 -5.13 0.33
N ASN A 109 14.93 -3.79 0.19
CA ASN A 109 16.12 -2.96 0.06
C ASN A 109 16.86 -2.83 1.41
N PRO A 110 18.12 -3.27 1.53
CA PRO A 110 18.83 -3.28 2.81
C PRO A 110 19.11 -1.87 3.36
N LEU A 111 19.36 -0.87 2.50
CA LEU A 111 19.64 0.50 2.95
C LEU A 111 18.37 1.20 3.43
N VAL A 112 17.21 0.88 2.84
CA VAL A 112 15.91 1.34 3.36
C VAL A 112 15.64 0.68 4.71
N ASN A 113 15.86 -0.63 4.82
CA ASN A 113 15.64 -1.38 6.05
C ASN A 113 16.61 -1.00 7.18
N LEU A 114 17.78 -0.44 6.86
CA LEU A 114 18.70 0.14 7.86
C LEU A 114 18.07 1.35 8.57
N ILE A 115 17.25 2.12 7.87
CA ILE A 115 16.59 3.33 8.41
C ILE A 115 15.25 2.97 9.04
N ASN A 116 14.46 2.13 8.36
CA ASN A 116 13.16 1.67 8.83
C ASN A 116 12.91 0.22 8.37
N SER A 117 13.03 -0.71 9.31
CA SER A 117 12.83 -2.14 9.06
C SER A 117 11.38 -2.61 9.26
N SER A 118 10.45 -1.72 9.58
CA SER A 118 9.07 -2.11 9.93
C SER A 118 8.36 -2.94 8.87
N TYR A 119 8.71 -2.72 7.59
CA TYR A 119 8.19 -3.48 6.45
C TYR A 119 9.19 -4.48 5.87
N ALA A 120 10.32 -4.71 6.55
CA ALA A 120 11.32 -5.65 6.06
C ALA A 120 10.74 -7.07 5.99
N LYS A 121 11.19 -7.85 5.01
CA LYS A 121 10.80 -9.26 4.87
C LYS A 121 11.06 -10.03 6.16
N GLY A 122 10.01 -10.72 6.66
CA GLY A 122 10.06 -11.46 7.92
C GLY A 122 9.87 -10.64 9.20
N HIS A 123 9.88 -9.30 9.12
CA HIS A 123 9.61 -8.45 10.28
C HIS A 123 8.13 -8.54 10.68
N PRO A 124 7.78 -8.56 11.99
CA PRO A 124 6.39 -8.61 12.45
C PRO A 124 5.51 -7.51 11.83
N GLY A 125 6.04 -6.30 11.67
CA GLY A 125 5.34 -5.16 11.06
C GLY A 125 4.91 -5.37 9.61
N ALA A 126 5.60 -6.23 8.86
CA ALA A 126 5.24 -6.56 7.48
C ALA A 126 4.06 -7.56 7.38
N LYS A 127 3.65 -8.18 8.49
CA LYS A 127 2.48 -9.08 8.52
C LYS A 127 1.18 -8.28 8.51
N PHE A 128 0.10 -8.90 8.10
CA PHE A 128 -1.23 -8.33 8.29
C PHE A 128 -1.51 -8.08 9.78
N ASP A 129 -2.28 -7.05 10.06
CA ASP A 129 -2.77 -6.78 11.42
C ASP A 129 -3.58 -7.99 11.92
N LYS A 130 -3.29 -8.45 13.12
CA LYS A 130 -3.90 -9.65 13.72
C LYS A 130 -5.43 -9.58 13.86
N ARG A 131 -6.01 -8.37 13.84
CA ARG A 131 -7.46 -8.14 13.89
C ARG A 131 -8.14 -8.28 12.53
N LEU A 132 -7.36 -8.27 11.44
CA LEU A 132 -7.88 -8.43 10.08
C LEU A 132 -8.19 -9.91 9.80
N LYS A 133 -9.41 -10.20 9.38
CA LYS A 133 -9.85 -11.55 9.00
C LYS A 133 -9.38 -11.90 7.59
N THR A 134 -8.19 -12.48 7.45
CA THR A 134 -7.60 -12.83 6.15
C THR A 134 -7.92 -14.24 5.66
N ALA A 135 -8.57 -15.07 6.49
CA ALA A 135 -8.91 -16.46 6.13
C ALA A 135 -9.68 -16.53 4.81
N SER A 136 -9.33 -17.48 3.93
CA SER A 136 -9.90 -17.69 2.60
C SER A 136 -9.73 -16.55 1.57
N GLY A 137 -8.91 -15.55 1.85
CA GLY A 137 -8.54 -14.51 0.87
C GLY A 137 -7.24 -14.82 0.13
N ILE A 138 -7.04 -14.11 -0.98
CA ILE A 138 -5.82 -14.22 -1.79
C ILE A 138 -4.82 -13.18 -1.30
N GLU A 139 -3.59 -13.59 -1.01
CA GLU A 139 -2.53 -12.66 -0.59
C GLU A 139 -1.70 -12.19 -1.80
N VAL A 140 -1.43 -10.89 -1.87
CA VAL A 140 -0.51 -10.25 -2.80
C VAL A 140 0.53 -9.44 -2.04
N VAL A 141 1.80 -9.69 -2.31
CA VAL A 141 2.92 -8.93 -1.73
C VAL A 141 3.47 -7.95 -2.75
N LYS A 142 3.53 -6.67 -2.38
CA LYS A 142 4.07 -5.60 -3.24
C LYS A 142 5.31 -4.94 -2.64
N LYS A 143 6.11 -4.31 -3.51
CA LYS A 143 7.32 -3.55 -3.16
C LYS A 143 7.23 -2.08 -3.58
N SER A 144 6.05 -1.65 -4.02
CA SER A 144 5.77 -0.29 -4.53
C SER A 144 4.41 0.17 -4.04
N LYS A 145 4.08 1.45 -4.28
CA LYS A 145 2.76 2.00 -3.92
C LYS A 145 1.65 1.39 -4.77
N ASP A 146 1.91 1.17 -6.06
CA ASP A 146 0.99 0.52 -6.99
C ASP A 146 0.93 -0.99 -6.72
N SER A 147 -0.26 -1.51 -6.43
CA SER A 147 -0.50 -2.92 -6.11
C SER A 147 -0.36 -3.86 -7.31
N PHE A 148 -0.44 -3.34 -8.53
CA PHE A 148 -0.25 -4.12 -9.76
C PHE A 148 1.23 -4.29 -10.13
N ARG A 149 2.10 -3.37 -9.64
CA ARG A 149 3.47 -3.32 -10.10
C ARG A 149 4.30 -4.50 -9.62
N ASN A 150 4.75 -5.34 -10.59
CA ASN A 150 5.56 -6.53 -10.32
C ASN A 150 4.92 -7.48 -9.28
N THR A 151 3.61 -7.65 -9.35
CA THR A 151 2.83 -8.58 -8.51
C THR A 151 2.00 -9.51 -9.39
N THR A 152 1.32 -10.45 -8.76
CA THR A 152 0.38 -11.37 -9.41
C THR A 152 -1.04 -10.80 -9.53
N LEU A 153 -1.27 -9.53 -9.14
CA LEU A 153 -2.62 -8.97 -9.07
C LEU A 153 -3.33 -8.97 -10.43
N ASP A 154 -2.65 -8.58 -11.52
CA ASP A 154 -3.24 -8.65 -12.87
C ASP A 154 -3.75 -10.06 -13.21
N SER A 155 -2.93 -11.08 -12.99
CA SER A 155 -3.29 -12.47 -13.28
C SER A 155 -4.47 -12.94 -12.43
N ILE A 156 -4.50 -12.58 -11.15
CA ILE A 156 -5.60 -12.93 -10.23
C ILE A 156 -6.93 -12.32 -10.72
N LEU A 157 -6.93 -11.03 -11.06
CA LEU A 157 -8.13 -10.33 -11.48
C LEU A 157 -8.63 -10.82 -12.84
N ILE A 158 -7.73 -11.04 -13.80
CA ILE A 158 -8.07 -11.56 -15.13
C ILE A 158 -8.64 -12.98 -15.04
N SER A 159 -8.02 -13.88 -14.26
CA SER A 159 -8.50 -15.26 -14.12
C SER A 159 -9.90 -15.34 -13.48
N ASN A 160 -10.27 -14.34 -12.69
CA ASN A 160 -11.61 -14.19 -12.10
C ASN A 160 -12.55 -13.32 -12.96
N LYS A 161 -12.14 -12.93 -14.18
CA LYS A 161 -12.90 -12.07 -15.11
C LYS A 161 -13.32 -10.72 -14.49
N VAL A 162 -12.61 -10.24 -13.48
CA VAL A 162 -12.95 -9.01 -12.77
C VAL A 162 -12.87 -7.81 -13.69
N ASN A 163 -13.88 -6.93 -13.63
CA ASN A 163 -13.91 -5.67 -14.35
C ASN A 163 -14.31 -4.47 -13.47
N GLU A 164 -14.64 -4.75 -12.21
CA GLU A 164 -15.01 -3.72 -11.25
C GLU A 164 -14.35 -3.99 -9.88
N LEU A 165 -13.65 -3.01 -9.35
CA LEU A 165 -12.90 -3.11 -8.12
C LEU A 165 -13.52 -2.28 -7.01
N TYR A 166 -13.65 -2.86 -5.84
CA TYR A 166 -13.85 -2.16 -4.59
C TYR A 166 -12.50 -2.10 -3.88
N ILE A 167 -12.09 -0.90 -3.47
CA ILE A 167 -10.76 -0.69 -2.85
C ILE A 167 -10.96 -0.09 -1.46
N VAL A 168 -10.33 -0.72 -0.47
CA VAL A 168 -10.32 -0.30 0.93
C VAL A 168 -8.89 -0.35 1.49
N GLY A 169 -8.65 0.31 2.63
CA GLY A 169 -7.36 0.25 3.33
C GLY A 169 -6.59 1.56 3.37
N LEU A 170 -5.27 1.49 3.29
CA LEU A 170 -4.32 2.56 3.57
C LEU A 170 -3.28 2.75 2.45
N ASP A 171 -2.70 3.89 2.34
CA ASP A 171 -3.09 5.25 2.67
C ASP A 171 -3.83 5.84 1.47
N ALA A 172 -4.97 6.50 1.69
CA ALA A 172 -5.78 7.06 0.61
C ALA A 172 -4.98 7.98 -0.32
N ALA A 173 -3.96 8.68 0.20
CA ALA A 173 -3.11 9.57 -0.58
C ALA A 173 -1.86 8.88 -1.20
N GLU A 174 -1.61 7.64 -0.87
CA GLU A 174 -0.40 6.92 -1.27
C GLU A 174 -0.74 5.60 -2.00
N CYS A 175 -0.73 4.47 -1.29
CA CYS A 175 -0.92 3.15 -1.91
C CYS A 175 -2.31 2.94 -2.51
N VAL A 176 -3.36 3.44 -1.84
CA VAL A 176 -4.72 3.38 -2.39
C VAL A 176 -4.81 4.22 -3.66
N ASN A 177 -4.33 5.48 -3.64
CA ASN A 177 -4.33 6.33 -4.83
C ASN A 177 -3.55 5.73 -5.99
N ALA A 178 -2.35 5.22 -5.74
CA ALA A 178 -1.51 4.59 -6.76
C ALA A 178 -2.19 3.36 -7.38
N THR A 179 -2.87 2.55 -6.57
CA THR A 179 -3.60 1.38 -7.04
C THR A 179 -4.87 1.76 -7.82
N VAL A 180 -5.58 2.80 -7.38
CA VAL A 180 -6.74 3.36 -8.13
C VAL A 180 -6.30 3.82 -9.51
N GLU A 181 -5.22 4.58 -9.62
CA GLU A 181 -4.71 5.08 -10.89
C GLU A 181 -4.27 3.92 -11.82
N ALA A 182 -3.55 2.95 -11.28
CA ALA A 182 -3.13 1.77 -12.03
C ALA A 182 -4.32 0.90 -12.49
N ALA A 183 -5.40 0.82 -11.70
CA ALA A 183 -6.64 0.16 -12.06
C ALA A 183 -7.37 0.92 -13.19
N GLN A 184 -7.48 2.25 -13.09
CA GLN A 184 -8.08 3.09 -14.13
C GLN A 184 -7.31 3.00 -15.46
N ASN A 185 -5.97 2.95 -15.41
CA ASN A 185 -5.13 2.73 -16.60
C ASN A 185 -5.43 1.40 -17.32
N ARG A 186 -6.03 0.45 -16.63
CA ARG A 186 -6.45 -0.88 -17.13
C ARG A 186 -7.95 -0.96 -17.47
N ASN A 187 -8.66 0.16 -17.44
CA ASN A 187 -10.10 0.27 -17.65
C ASN A 187 -10.98 -0.45 -16.60
N TYR A 188 -10.47 -0.74 -15.41
CA TYR A 188 -11.33 -1.18 -14.31
C TYR A 188 -12.28 -0.07 -13.88
N ARG A 189 -13.54 -0.40 -13.62
CA ARG A 189 -14.42 0.45 -12.82
C ARG A 189 -13.95 0.39 -11.38
N VAL A 190 -13.78 1.55 -10.74
CA VAL A 190 -13.23 1.61 -9.37
C VAL A 190 -14.22 2.26 -8.43
N ASN A 191 -14.45 1.56 -7.32
CA ASN A 191 -15.26 2.01 -6.19
C ASN A 191 -14.38 2.12 -4.94
N ILE A 192 -14.54 3.20 -4.20
CA ILE A 192 -13.94 3.40 -2.87
C ILE A 192 -15.06 3.33 -1.84
N ILE A 193 -14.88 2.55 -0.79
CA ILE A 193 -15.79 2.52 0.36
C ILE A 193 -15.26 3.48 1.41
N GLU A 194 -15.98 4.59 1.61
CA GLU A 194 -15.47 5.75 2.34
C GLU A 194 -15.11 5.43 3.80
N GLU A 195 -15.92 4.63 4.49
CA GLU A 195 -15.67 4.23 5.89
C GLU A 195 -14.48 3.28 6.06
N ALA A 196 -14.06 2.67 4.96
CA ALA A 196 -13.02 1.65 4.96
C ALA A 196 -11.69 2.11 4.37
N ILE A 197 -11.47 3.44 4.23
CA ILE A 197 -10.17 4.03 3.92
C ILE A 197 -9.76 5.06 4.96
N LEU A 198 -8.45 5.22 5.16
CA LEU A 198 -7.88 6.33 5.94
C LEU A 198 -6.73 6.99 5.19
N SER A 199 -6.37 8.20 5.62
CA SER A 199 -5.12 8.88 5.27
C SER A 199 -4.46 9.43 6.54
N LYS A 200 -3.33 10.15 6.39
CA LYS A 200 -2.53 10.67 7.50
C LYS A 200 -3.27 11.66 8.41
N SER A 201 -4.36 12.25 7.90
CA SER A 201 -5.31 13.06 8.67
C SER A 201 -6.70 12.98 8.04
N LYS A 202 -7.72 13.50 8.74
CA LYS A 202 -9.07 13.60 8.23
C LYS A 202 -9.14 14.49 7.00
N GLU A 203 -8.53 15.67 7.05
CA GLU A 203 -8.49 16.65 5.95
C GLU A 203 -7.85 16.05 4.70
N LYS A 204 -6.78 15.26 4.88
CA LYS A 204 -6.13 14.57 3.77
C LYS A 204 -7.02 13.49 3.16
N LYS A 205 -7.73 12.72 3.98
CA LYS A 205 -8.74 11.76 3.50
C LYS A 205 -9.84 12.48 2.71
N ASP A 206 -10.43 13.54 3.27
CA ASP A 206 -11.52 14.30 2.64
C ASP A 206 -11.07 14.87 1.28
N SER A 207 -9.87 15.43 1.22
CA SER A 207 -9.24 15.89 -0.03
C SER A 207 -9.09 14.77 -1.06
N MET A 208 -8.72 13.56 -0.64
CA MET A 208 -8.59 12.42 -1.54
C MET A 208 -9.94 11.90 -2.04
N ILE A 209 -10.97 11.92 -1.21
CA ILE A 209 -12.34 11.58 -1.64
C ILE A 209 -12.80 12.51 -2.77
N VAL A 210 -12.57 13.83 -2.62
CA VAL A 210 -12.86 14.80 -3.70
C VAL A 210 -12.05 14.50 -4.96
N ASN A 211 -10.75 14.22 -4.81
CA ASN A 211 -9.89 13.87 -5.93
C ASN A 211 -10.37 12.61 -6.67
N PHE A 212 -10.74 11.56 -5.95
CA PHE A 212 -11.29 10.33 -6.51
C PHE A 212 -12.57 10.57 -7.31
N ARG A 213 -13.53 11.34 -6.75
CA ARG A 213 -14.77 11.73 -7.46
C ARG A 213 -14.46 12.46 -8.76
N ASN A 214 -13.54 13.45 -8.74
CA ASN A 214 -13.15 14.23 -9.93
C ASN A 214 -12.51 13.37 -11.02
N ARG A 215 -11.96 12.21 -10.65
CA ARG A 215 -11.36 11.22 -11.58
C ARG A 215 -12.35 10.14 -12.01
N GLY A 216 -13.63 10.25 -11.67
CA GLY A 216 -14.66 9.27 -12.03
C GLY A 216 -14.66 8.00 -11.18
N VAL A 217 -13.97 8.00 -10.03
CA VAL A 217 -14.06 6.92 -9.06
C VAL A 217 -15.38 7.04 -8.29
N ARG A 218 -16.12 5.94 -8.21
CA ARG A 218 -17.37 5.91 -7.44
C ARG A 218 -17.05 5.83 -5.95
N ILE A 219 -17.61 6.76 -5.18
CA ILE A 219 -17.53 6.74 -3.73
C ILE A 219 -18.85 6.17 -3.20
N THR A 220 -18.74 5.11 -2.43
CA THR A 220 -19.88 4.42 -1.81
C THR A 220 -19.65 4.28 -0.30
N ASN A 221 -20.69 3.89 0.42
CA ASN A 221 -20.64 3.57 1.84
C ASN A 221 -21.09 2.13 2.08
N ILE A 222 -20.87 1.61 3.29
CA ILE A 222 -21.17 0.22 3.64
C ILE A 222 -22.65 -0.10 3.46
N ASP A 223 -23.54 0.82 3.85
CA ASP A 223 -24.99 0.60 3.82
C ASP A 223 -25.56 0.56 2.38
N SER A 224 -24.85 1.15 1.42
CA SER A 224 -25.24 1.15 0.01
C SER A 224 -24.50 0.12 -0.84
N LEU A 225 -23.82 -0.85 -0.24
CA LEU A 225 -23.18 -1.97 -0.92
C LEU A 225 -24.23 -2.96 -1.48
N ASN A 226 -24.83 -2.61 -2.62
CA ASN A 226 -25.65 -3.54 -3.41
C ASN A 226 -24.75 -4.35 -4.34
N ILE A 227 -24.11 -5.38 -3.81
CA ILE A 227 -23.26 -6.32 -4.56
C ILE A 227 -24.14 -7.55 -4.81
N THR A 228 -24.84 -7.58 -5.91
CA THR A 228 -25.53 -8.78 -6.42
C THR A 228 -24.74 -9.31 -7.61
N LYS A 229 -24.46 -10.62 -7.58
CA LYS A 229 -23.93 -11.35 -8.74
C LYS A 229 -24.98 -11.44 -9.83
#